data_0730c785912a0735c6c1746e43808db8
#
_entry.id   0730c785912a0735c6c1746e43808db8
#
_cell.length_a   1.000
_cell.length_b   1.000
_cell.length_c   1.000
_cell.angle_alpha   90.00
_cell.angle_beta   90.00
_cell.angle_gamma   90.00
#
_symmetry.space_group_name_H-M   'P 1'
#
loop_
_entity.id
_entity.type
_entity.pdbx_description
1 polymer ?
#
loop_
_entity_poly.entity_id
_entity_poly.type
_entity_poly.pdbx_seq_one_letter_code
_entity_poly.pdbx_strand_id
1 'polypeptide(L)'
;ATGVALKRHKRSSYFLATKMSNMHAFTRGASTTMFNNSLKELQTTYIDYYLLHIIGGSDEEHEPMELFQARFIDNGILDFLLQKRKEGVIRNLGFSFHGDQKEFDHALSMHDAGKVHWDFVQIEMNYLDWSHAHEINEANVNASYLYGELQKRGIPAVIMEPLLGGRLANLPAPVVAKLKQRAPERSVASWAFRYCGSHKGVL
;
A
#
# COMPACT_ATOMS: atom_id res chain seq x y z
N ALA A 1 16.53 4.78 12.93
CA ALA A 1 16.43 3.54 13.72
C ALA A 1 16.52 2.29 12.84
N THR A 2 15.60 2.12 11.86
CA THR A 2 15.51 0.90 11.01
C THR A 2 16.81 0.56 10.28
N GLY A 3 17.43 1.52 9.58
CA GLY A 3 18.69 1.30 8.85
C GLY A 3 19.83 0.86 9.77
N VAL A 4 19.91 1.42 10.98
CA VAL A 4 20.90 1.00 11.98
C VAL A 4 20.69 -0.44 12.43
N ALA A 5 19.44 -0.85 12.66
CA ALA A 5 19.11 -2.22 13.05
C ALA A 5 19.41 -3.22 11.91
N LEU A 6 19.02 -2.87 10.68
CA LEU A 6 19.22 -3.72 9.51
C LEU A 6 20.67 -3.84 9.05
N LYS A 7 21.54 -2.89 9.41
CA LYS A 7 22.99 -2.96 9.10
C LYS A 7 23.67 -4.22 9.62
N ARG A 8 23.08 -4.87 10.62
CA ARG A 8 23.59 -6.13 11.20
C ARG A 8 23.36 -7.36 10.29
N HIS A 9 22.51 -7.20 9.28
CA HIS A 9 22.10 -8.26 8.37
C HIS A 9 22.61 -7.98 6.96
N LYS A 10 22.90 -9.05 6.22
CA LYS A 10 23.26 -8.94 4.81
C LYS A 10 22.08 -8.32 4.05
N ARG A 11 22.32 -7.23 3.29
CA ARG A 11 21.24 -6.50 2.58
C ARG A 11 20.34 -7.40 1.71
N SER A 12 20.90 -8.44 1.12
CA SER A 12 20.16 -9.40 0.29
C SER A 12 19.33 -10.42 1.08
N SER A 13 19.35 -10.40 2.42
CA SER A 13 18.61 -11.36 3.25
C SER A 13 17.22 -10.87 3.67
N TYR A 14 16.83 -9.67 3.27
CA TYR A 14 15.51 -9.10 3.59
C TYR A 14 15.02 -8.18 2.47
N PHE A 15 13.72 -8.04 2.37
CA PHE A 15 13.08 -7.03 1.53
C PHE A 15 12.84 -5.75 2.32
N LEU A 16 13.03 -4.62 1.66
CA LEU A 16 12.88 -3.30 2.25
C LEU A 16 11.84 -2.50 1.49
N ALA A 17 10.83 -2.01 2.21
CA ALA A 17 9.79 -1.15 1.67
C ALA A 17 9.82 0.23 2.32
N THR A 18 9.55 1.27 1.54
CA THR A 18 9.29 2.63 2.03
C THR A 18 8.41 3.40 1.03
N LYS A 19 7.99 4.61 1.41
CA LYS A 19 6.98 5.36 0.68
C LYS A 19 7.42 6.80 0.40
N MET A 20 6.92 7.38 -0.69
CA MET A 20 6.96 8.80 -0.98
C MET A 20 5.82 9.50 -0.24
N SER A 21 6.06 9.94 1.00
CA SER A 21 5.06 10.58 1.86
C SER A 21 5.18 12.11 1.82
N ASN A 22 5.16 12.69 0.62
CA ASN A 22 5.34 14.12 0.36
C ASN A 22 4.08 14.98 0.59
N MET A 23 3.31 14.68 1.65
CA MET A 23 1.98 15.26 1.88
C MET A 23 1.99 16.75 2.20
N HIS A 24 3.04 17.25 2.83
CA HIS A 24 3.13 18.64 3.28
C HIS A 24 4.11 19.51 2.47
N ALA A 25 4.94 18.88 1.63
CA ALA A 25 5.92 19.59 0.81
C ALA A 25 6.19 18.75 -0.46
N PHE A 26 5.36 18.93 -1.46
CA PHE A 26 5.40 18.13 -2.68
C PHE A 26 6.01 18.85 -3.89
N THR A 27 6.87 19.86 -3.68
CA THR A 27 7.72 20.33 -4.77
C THR A 27 8.67 19.22 -5.22
N ARG A 28 9.12 19.25 -6.47
CA ARG A 28 10.10 18.29 -6.97
C ARG A 28 11.34 18.21 -6.08
N GLY A 29 11.89 19.36 -5.64
CA GLY A 29 13.07 19.42 -4.77
C GLY A 29 12.83 18.75 -3.42
N ALA A 30 11.72 19.03 -2.75
CA ALA A 30 11.38 18.42 -1.47
C ALA A 30 11.19 16.91 -1.61
N SER A 31 10.48 16.47 -2.63
CA SER A 31 10.21 15.04 -2.88
C SER A 31 11.47 14.26 -3.23
N THR A 32 12.37 14.82 -4.06
CA THR A 32 13.66 14.17 -4.37
C THR A 32 14.58 14.12 -3.15
N THR A 33 14.57 15.15 -2.32
CA THR A 33 15.29 15.16 -1.05
C THR A 33 14.76 14.09 -0.10
N MET A 34 13.44 13.92 0.01
CA MET A 34 12.82 12.87 0.81
C MET A 34 13.23 11.46 0.33
N PHE A 35 13.25 11.23 -0.97
CA PHE A 35 13.72 9.98 -1.55
C PHE A 35 15.18 9.68 -1.17
N ASN A 36 16.08 10.65 -1.37
CA ASN A 36 17.49 10.51 -1.05
C ASN A 36 17.73 10.32 0.46
N ASN A 37 16.98 11.03 1.30
CA ASN A 37 17.02 10.85 2.75
C ASN A 37 16.56 9.44 3.14
N SER A 38 15.55 8.87 2.48
CA SER A 38 15.12 7.48 2.74
C SER A 38 16.26 6.49 2.49
N LEU A 39 16.99 6.61 1.39
CA LEU A 39 18.16 5.77 1.10
C LEU A 39 19.26 5.94 2.18
N LYS A 40 19.56 7.19 2.54
CA LYS A 40 20.57 7.53 3.55
C LYS A 40 20.20 6.97 4.93
N GLU A 41 18.97 7.22 5.39
CA GLU A 41 18.50 6.79 6.73
C GLU A 41 18.35 5.26 6.82
N LEU A 42 17.95 4.61 5.72
CA LEU A 42 17.88 3.17 5.62
C LEU A 42 19.24 2.51 5.37
N GLN A 43 20.28 3.31 5.11
CA GLN A 43 21.67 2.86 4.87
C GLN A 43 21.74 1.82 3.73
N THR A 44 21.07 2.11 2.62
CA THR A 44 20.98 1.22 1.47
C THR A 44 21.14 1.98 0.16
N THR A 45 21.57 1.30 -0.89
CA THR A 45 21.68 1.83 -2.24
C THR A 45 20.48 1.50 -3.11
N TYR A 46 19.57 0.62 -2.64
CA TYR A 46 18.35 0.24 -3.35
C TYR A 46 17.21 -0.11 -2.40
N ILE A 47 15.99 0.01 -2.90
CA ILE A 47 14.74 -0.29 -2.19
C ILE A 47 14.00 -1.38 -2.99
N ASP A 48 13.55 -2.42 -2.31
CA ASP A 48 12.84 -3.52 -2.98
C ASP A 48 11.42 -3.13 -3.37
N TYR A 49 10.71 -2.39 -2.50
CA TYR A 49 9.33 -1.95 -2.72
C TYR A 49 9.18 -0.47 -2.37
N TYR A 50 8.92 0.35 -3.37
CA TYR A 50 8.70 1.78 -3.18
C TYR A 50 7.28 2.17 -3.58
N LEU A 51 6.59 2.94 -2.73
CA LEU A 51 5.19 3.29 -2.94
C LEU A 51 5.00 4.80 -3.04
N LEU A 52 4.10 5.22 -3.94
CA LEU A 52 3.44 6.52 -3.80
C LEU A 52 2.52 6.45 -2.55
N HIS A 53 2.61 7.44 -1.67
CA HIS A 53 1.86 7.48 -0.43
C HIS A 53 1.17 8.83 -0.28
N ILE A 54 -0.06 8.89 -0.45
CA ILE A 54 -1.13 7.92 -0.68
C ILE A 54 -1.91 8.39 -1.90
N ILE A 55 -2.51 7.48 -2.68
CA ILE A 55 -3.49 7.84 -3.70
C ILE A 55 -4.87 7.79 -3.05
N GLY A 56 -5.71 8.82 -3.33
CA GLY A 56 -7.07 8.95 -2.80
C GLY A 56 -7.19 9.82 -1.53
N GLY A 57 -6.08 10.36 -1.02
CA GLY A 57 -6.13 11.35 0.05
C GLY A 57 -6.52 12.74 -0.45
N SER A 58 -7.14 13.55 0.39
CA SER A 58 -7.43 14.98 0.18
C SER A 58 -6.72 15.84 1.23
N ASP A 59 -6.64 17.13 0.99
CA ASP A 59 -6.26 18.14 1.97
C ASP A 59 -7.25 19.31 1.98
N GLU A 60 -6.95 20.39 2.69
CA GLU A 60 -7.84 21.57 2.79
C GLU A 60 -7.95 22.37 1.48
N GLU A 61 -6.99 22.19 0.55
CA GLU A 61 -6.87 23.00 -0.67
C GLU A 61 -7.19 22.20 -1.93
N HIS A 62 -7.12 20.85 -1.89
CA HIS A 62 -7.21 20.01 -3.08
C HIS A 62 -8.17 18.83 -2.88
N GLU A 63 -8.99 18.61 -3.88
CA GLU A 63 -9.71 17.34 -4.05
C GLU A 63 -8.74 16.19 -4.36
N PRO A 64 -9.11 14.93 -4.11
CA PRO A 64 -8.18 13.79 -4.23
C PRO A 64 -7.46 13.68 -5.57
N MET A 65 -8.17 13.90 -6.69
CA MET A 65 -7.54 13.87 -8.03
C MET A 65 -6.57 15.03 -8.27
N GLU A 66 -6.90 16.22 -7.78
CA GLU A 66 -6.05 17.41 -7.88
C GLU A 66 -4.78 17.21 -7.04
N LEU A 67 -4.95 16.69 -5.83
CA LEU A 67 -3.83 16.37 -4.95
C LEU A 67 -2.91 15.29 -5.55
N PHE A 68 -3.47 14.24 -6.16
CA PHE A 68 -2.69 13.24 -6.88
C PHE A 68 -1.88 13.88 -8.01
N GLN A 69 -2.54 14.73 -8.82
CA GLN A 69 -1.91 15.42 -9.93
C GLN A 69 -0.74 16.30 -9.46
N ALA A 70 -0.97 17.15 -8.47
CA ALA A 70 0.04 18.06 -7.92
C ALA A 70 1.21 17.32 -7.27
N ARG A 71 0.94 16.27 -6.49
CA ARG A 71 1.95 15.56 -5.71
C ARG A 71 2.84 14.63 -6.53
N PHE A 72 2.34 14.07 -7.63
CA PHE A 72 3.06 13.01 -8.33
C PHE A 72 3.28 13.28 -9.81
N ILE A 73 2.41 14.06 -10.46
CA ILE A 73 2.49 14.29 -11.91
C ILE A 73 3.12 15.65 -12.24
N ASP A 74 2.50 16.75 -11.83
CA ASP A 74 2.90 18.11 -12.24
C ASP A 74 4.30 18.49 -11.72
N ASN A 75 4.67 17.99 -10.56
CA ASN A 75 6.01 18.18 -10.01
C ASN A 75 7.06 17.22 -10.65
N GLY A 76 6.64 16.32 -11.55
CA GLY A 76 7.50 15.35 -12.24
C GLY A 76 8.11 14.28 -11.34
N ILE A 77 7.55 14.02 -10.14
CA ILE A 77 8.11 13.04 -9.22
C ILE A 77 7.85 11.60 -9.68
N LEU A 78 6.73 11.34 -10.36
CA LEU A 78 6.47 10.02 -10.92
C LEU A 78 7.53 9.66 -11.97
N ASP A 79 7.87 10.58 -12.87
CA ASP A 79 8.93 10.37 -13.86
C ASP A 79 10.30 10.12 -13.20
N PHE A 80 10.59 10.86 -12.12
CA PHE A 80 11.80 10.63 -11.33
C PHE A 80 11.82 9.22 -10.75
N LEU A 81 10.72 8.74 -10.16
CA LEU A 81 10.64 7.39 -9.58
C LEU A 81 10.73 6.30 -10.65
N LEU A 82 10.11 6.50 -11.82
CA LEU A 82 10.24 5.60 -12.98
C LEU A 82 11.70 5.53 -13.45
N GLN A 83 12.40 6.66 -13.47
CA GLN A 83 13.83 6.69 -13.79
C GLN A 83 14.65 5.93 -12.72
N LYS A 84 14.36 6.10 -11.42
CA LYS A 84 15.02 5.35 -10.33
C LYS A 84 14.74 3.86 -10.40
N ARG A 85 13.56 3.45 -10.88
CA ARG A 85 13.25 2.05 -11.17
C ARG A 85 14.11 1.52 -12.33
N LYS A 86 14.22 2.26 -13.41
CA LYS A 86 15.07 1.90 -14.57
C LYS A 86 16.55 1.77 -14.19
N GLU A 87 17.02 2.61 -13.26
CA GLU A 87 18.37 2.58 -12.69
C GLU A 87 18.59 1.42 -11.70
N GLY A 88 17.54 0.69 -11.31
CA GLY A 88 17.60 -0.41 -10.33
C GLY A 88 17.69 0.05 -8.87
N VAL A 89 17.58 1.35 -8.60
CA VAL A 89 17.51 1.90 -7.23
C VAL A 89 16.15 1.58 -6.59
N ILE A 90 15.08 1.55 -7.37
CA ILE A 90 13.78 0.98 -7.00
C ILE A 90 13.61 -0.33 -7.78
N ARG A 91 13.33 -1.43 -7.11
CA ARG A 91 13.11 -2.72 -7.77
C ARG A 91 11.66 -2.89 -8.20
N ASN A 92 10.73 -2.55 -7.30
CA ASN A 92 9.29 -2.62 -7.54
C ASN A 92 8.66 -1.28 -7.15
N LEU A 93 7.93 -0.68 -8.07
CA LEU A 93 7.20 0.58 -7.86
C LEU A 93 5.70 0.29 -7.77
N GLY A 94 5.07 0.79 -6.72
CA GLY A 94 3.65 0.65 -6.49
C GLY A 94 3.05 1.88 -5.83
N PHE A 95 1.86 1.74 -5.31
CA PHE A 95 1.20 2.78 -4.51
C PHE A 95 0.40 2.17 -3.36
N SER A 96 0.14 2.95 -2.32
CA SER A 96 -0.87 2.66 -1.31
C SER A 96 -2.13 3.48 -1.61
N PHE A 97 -3.28 2.88 -1.36
CA PHE A 97 -4.56 3.45 -1.70
C PHE A 97 -5.44 3.59 -0.45
N HIS A 98 -6.01 4.80 -0.28
CA HIS A 98 -7.12 5.11 0.61
C HIS A 98 -7.95 6.19 -0.07
N GLY A 99 -9.17 5.93 -0.41
CA GLY A 99 -10.02 6.88 -1.09
C GLY A 99 -11.17 6.20 -1.80
N ASP A 100 -11.77 6.89 -2.74
CA ASP A 100 -12.89 6.37 -3.48
C ASP A 100 -12.46 5.64 -4.78
N GLN A 101 -13.43 5.01 -5.42
CA GLN A 101 -13.21 4.20 -6.60
C GLN A 101 -12.59 5.00 -7.75
N LYS A 102 -12.90 6.29 -7.89
CA LYS A 102 -12.47 7.13 -9.02
C LYS A 102 -10.94 7.27 -9.08
N GLU A 103 -10.30 7.53 -7.93
CA GLU A 103 -8.84 7.67 -7.83
C GLU A 103 -8.14 6.33 -8.07
N PHE A 104 -8.72 5.24 -7.57
CA PHE A 104 -8.19 3.89 -7.79
C PHE A 104 -8.23 3.53 -9.27
N ASP A 105 -9.38 3.70 -9.91
CA ASP A 105 -9.56 3.40 -11.33
C ASP A 105 -8.67 4.28 -12.21
N HIS A 106 -8.47 5.56 -11.83
CA HIS A 106 -7.55 6.44 -12.52
C HIS A 106 -6.10 5.91 -12.47
N ALA A 107 -5.63 5.53 -11.29
CA ALA A 107 -4.28 4.97 -11.12
C ALA A 107 -4.09 3.68 -11.95
N LEU A 108 -5.11 2.82 -12.00
CA LEU A 108 -5.09 1.60 -12.82
C LEU A 108 -5.19 1.91 -14.32
N SER A 109 -5.93 2.94 -14.73
CA SER A 109 -5.97 3.38 -16.13
C SER A 109 -4.61 3.83 -16.67
N MET A 110 -3.77 4.41 -15.81
CA MET A 110 -2.38 4.75 -16.17
C MET A 110 -1.54 3.49 -16.45
N HIS A 111 -1.78 2.42 -15.72
CA HIS A 111 -1.15 1.11 -15.96
C HIS A 111 -1.63 0.52 -17.28
N ASP A 112 -2.94 0.50 -17.52
CA ASP A 112 -3.56 -0.03 -18.73
C ASP A 112 -3.10 0.72 -19.99
N ALA A 113 -2.90 2.04 -19.87
CA ALA A 113 -2.37 2.90 -20.93
C ALA A 113 -0.84 2.81 -21.14
N GLY A 114 -0.14 2.00 -20.35
CA GLY A 114 1.32 1.86 -20.42
C GLY A 114 2.10 3.10 -19.96
N LYS A 115 1.45 4.06 -19.30
CA LYS A 115 2.11 5.26 -18.73
C LYS A 115 2.98 4.91 -17.54
N VAL A 116 2.53 3.96 -16.73
CA VAL A 116 3.26 3.41 -15.59
C VAL A 116 2.94 1.93 -15.46
N HIS A 117 3.94 1.12 -15.14
CA HIS A 117 3.71 -0.27 -14.75
C HIS A 117 3.75 -0.34 -13.23
N TRP A 118 2.61 -0.61 -12.60
CA TRP A 118 2.56 -0.91 -11.17
C TRP A 118 2.97 -2.35 -10.94
N ASP A 119 4.03 -2.55 -10.15
CA ASP A 119 4.54 -3.88 -9.82
C ASP A 119 3.72 -4.53 -8.69
N PHE A 120 3.06 -3.71 -7.88
CA PHE A 120 2.18 -4.10 -6.79
C PHE A 120 1.34 -2.91 -6.33
N VAL A 121 0.27 -3.18 -5.58
CA VAL A 121 -0.55 -2.13 -4.93
C VAL A 121 -0.84 -2.53 -3.49
N GLN A 122 -0.75 -1.58 -2.56
CA GLN A 122 -1.13 -1.77 -1.18
C GLN A 122 -2.57 -1.30 -0.95
N ILE A 123 -3.43 -2.22 -0.51
CA ILE A 123 -4.85 -1.98 -0.25
C ILE A 123 -5.25 -2.41 1.17
N GLU A 124 -6.24 -1.75 1.74
CA GLU A 124 -6.93 -2.26 2.94
C GLU A 124 -7.71 -3.50 2.57
N MET A 125 -7.50 -4.59 3.32
CA MET A 125 -8.23 -5.82 3.09
C MET A 125 -8.26 -6.69 4.34
N ASN A 126 -9.47 -7.04 4.74
CA ASN A 126 -9.78 -8.06 5.72
C ASN A 126 -11.20 -8.57 5.46
N TYR A 127 -11.70 -9.51 6.24
CA TYR A 127 -13.02 -10.11 5.97
C TYR A 127 -14.22 -9.17 6.25
N LEU A 128 -14.05 -8.03 6.95
CA LEU A 128 -15.09 -6.99 7.05
C LEU A 128 -15.01 -6.03 5.87
N ASP A 129 -13.83 -5.47 5.59
CA ASP A 129 -13.63 -4.51 4.50
C ASP A 129 -13.89 -5.16 3.13
N TRP A 130 -13.93 -6.49 3.07
CA TRP A 130 -14.26 -7.20 1.83
C TRP A 130 -15.56 -6.73 1.18
N SER A 131 -16.62 -6.50 1.99
CA SER A 131 -17.94 -6.08 1.50
C SER A 131 -18.57 -4.95 2.32
N HIS A 132 -17.93 -4.49 3.39
CA HIS A 132 -18.47 -3.54 4.35
C HIS A 132 -17.51 -2.41 4.68
N ALA A 133 -16.58 -2.08 3.77
CA ALA A 133 -15.53 -1.11 4.02
C ALA A 133 -16.10 0.30 4.34
N HIS A 134 -17.11 0.75 3.59
CA HIS A 134 -17.75 2.05 3.79
C HIS A 134 -18.55 2.14 5.10
N GLU A 135 -18.98 1.01 5.70
CA GLU A 135 -19.59 1.00 7.02
C GLU A 135 -18.56 1.24 8.14
N ILE A 136 -17.29 0.99 7.84
CA ILE A 136 -16.16 1.24 8.74
C ILE A 136 -15.64 2.66 8.58
N ASN A 137 -15.51 3.11 7.32
CA ASN A 137 -15.13 4.45 6.92
C ASN A 137 -15.80 4.76 5.58
N GLU A 138 -16.64 5.79 5.54
CA GLU A 138 -17.40 6.18 4.34
C GLU A 138 -16.54 6.43 3.10
N ALA A 139 -15.29 6.83 3.28
CA ALA A 139 -14.35 7.05 2.19
C ALA A 139 -13.71 5.76 1.65
N ASN A 140 -13.93 4.60 2.27
CA ASN A 140 -13.29 3.36 1.85
C ASN A 140 -14.12 2.60 0.81
N VAL A 141 -13.42 2.03 -0.17
CA VAL A 141 -13.97 1.11 -1.17
C VAL A 141 -13.86 -0.32 -0.69
N ASN A 142 -14.88 -1.14 -0.96
CA ASN A 142 -14.84 -2.56 -0.62
C ASN A 142 -13.61 -3.26 -1.19
N ALA A 143 -12.91 -4.01 -0.35
CA ALA A 143 -11.70 -4.73 -0.72
C ALA A 143 -11.93 -5.75 -1.84
N SER A 144 -13.14 -6.31 -1.97
CA SER A 144 -13.53 -7.20 -3.08
C SER A 144 -13.41 -6.51 -4.44
N TYR A 145 -13.77 -5.22 -4.52
CA TYR A 145 -13.60 -4.44 -5.74
C TYR A 145 -12.11 -4.18 -6.02
N LEU A 146 -11.39 -3.61 -5.05
CA LEU A 146 -9.97 -3.26 -5.19
C LEU A 146 -9.14 -4.48 -5.60
N TYR A 147 -9.29 -5.57 -4.86
CA TYR A 147 -8.62 -6.83 -5.15
C TYR A 147 -9.02 -7.39 -6.54
N GLY A 148 -10.31 -7.37 -6.87
CA GLY A 148 -10.80 -7.84 -8.16
C GLY A 148 -10.18 -7.09 -9.35
N GLU A 149 -10.05 -5.76 -9.26
CA GLU A 149 -9.44 -4.94 -10.30
C GLU A 149 -7.93 -5.19 -10.45
N LEU A 150 -7.23 -5.44 -9.33
CA LEU A 150 -5.82 -5.85 -9.36
C LEU A 150 -5.64 -7.23 -10.00
N GLN A 151 -6.49 -8.20 -9.66
CA GLN A 151 -6.41 -9.56 -10.22
C GLN A 151 -6.66 -9.58 -11.74
N LYS A 152 -7.58 -8.77 -12.27
CA LYS A 152 -7.82 -8.64 -13.72
C LYS A 152 -6.55 -8.23 -14.49
N ARG A 153 -5.66 -7.48 -13.84
CA ARG A 153 -4.41 -6.96 -14.41
C ARG A 153 -3.16 -7.76 -14.03
N GLY A 154 -3.33 -8.81 -13.20
CA GLY A 154 -2.20 -9.57 -12.67
C GLY A 154 -1.30 -8.78 -11.72
N ILE A 155 -1.82 -7.69 -11.14
CA ILE A 155 -1.06 -6.85 -10.18
C ILE A 155 -1.17 -7.47 -8.80
N PRO A 156 -0.05 -7.83 -8.13
CA PRO A 156 -0.06 -8.33 -6.77
C PRO A 156 -0.56 -7.30 -5.75
N ALA A 157 -1.26 -7.77 -4.71
CA ALA A 157 -1.70 -6.95 -3.60
C ALA A 157 -0.81 -7.13 -2.37
N VAL A 158 -0.42 -6.02 -1.74
CA VAL A 158 0.13 -5.98 -0.37
C VAL A 158 -1.00 -5.51 0.54
N ILE A 159 -1.24 -6.24 1.63
CA ILE A 159 -2.38 -5.96 2.49
C ILE A 159 -1.97 -5.03 3.64
N MET A 160 -2.73 -3.97 3.83
CA MET A 160 -2.72 -3.17 5.06
C MET A 160 -4.03 -3.39 5.82
N GLU A 161 -4.01 -3.10 7.12
CA GLU A 161 -5.14 -3.27 8.04
C GLU A 161 -5.76 -4.68 8.06
N PRO A 162 -4.95 -5.77 8.00
CA PRO A 162 -5.50 -7.13 8.05
C PRO A 162 -6.24 -7.42 9.36
N LEU A 163 -5.97 -6.64 10.41
CA LEU A 163 -6.62 -6.72 11.72
C LEU A 163 -7.53 -5.53 12.03
N LEU A 164 -7.75 -4.62 11.08
CA LEU A 164 -8.60 -3.44 11.25
C LEU A 164 -8.25 -2.66 12.54
N GLY A 165 -7.00 -2.17 12.63
CA GLY A 165 -6.49 -1.49 13.82
C GLY A 165 -6.48 -2.36 15.09
N GLY A 166 -6.49 -3.69 14.95
CA GLY A 166 -6.55 -4.65 16.05
C GLY A 166 -7.97 -5.10 16.45
N ARG A 167 -9.03 -4.50 15.88
CA ARG A 167 -10.44 -4.85 16.19
C ARG A 167 -10.74 -6.31 15.90
N LEU A 168 -10.16 -6.88 14.84
CA LEU A 168 -10.35 -8.28 14.45
C LEU A 168 -9.54 -9.29 15.28
N ALA A 169 -8.70 -8.82 16.17
CA ALA A 169 -8.04 -9.65 17.18
C ALA A 169 -8.88 -9.77 18.48
N ASN A 170 -9.86 -8.87 18.67
CA ASN A 170 -10.72 -8.81 19.86
C ASN A 170 -12.19 -8.78 19.44
N LEU A 171 -12.71 -9.94 19.06
CA LEU A 171 -14.08 -10.12 18.59
C LEU A 171 -15.07 -10.40 19.72
N PRO A 172 -16.39 -10.19 19.51
CA PRO A 172 -17.42 -10.56 20.44
C PRO A 172 -17.41 -12.06 20.78
N ALA A 173 -17.70 -12.41 22.04
CA ALA A 173 -17.61 -13.77 22.55
C ALA A 173 -18.35 -14.82 21.69
N PRO A 174 -19.54 -14.58 21.13
CA PRO A 174 -20.21 -15.56 20.26
C PRO A 174 -19.43 -15.86 18.97
N VAL A 175 -18.74 -14.86 18.42
CA VAL A 175 -17.89 -15.04 17.22
C VAL A 175 -16.63 -15.82 17.59
N VAL A 176 -15.99 -15.46 18.70
CA VAL A 176 -14.82 -16.20 19.21
C VAL A 176 -15.15 -17.67 19.43
N ALA A 177 -16.32 -17.96 20.03
CA ALA A 177 -16.78 -19.34 20.28
C ALA A 177 -16.88 -20.15 18.96
N LYS A 178 -17.46 -19.57 17.90
CA LYS A 178 -17.54 -20.22 16.58
C LYS A 178 -16.15 -20.50 15.98
N LEU A 179 -15.24 -19.53 16.08
CA LEU A 179 -13.86 -19.70 15.58
C LEU A 179 -13.13 -20.81 16.35
N LYS A 180 -13.31 -20.85 17.70
CA LYS A 180 -12.71 -21.85 18.57
C LYS A 180 -13.30 -23.25 18.38
N GLN A 181 -14.57 -23.36 18.05
CA GLN A 181 -15.17 -24.65 17.65
C GLN A 181 -14.51 -25.22 16.40
N ARG A 182 -14.15 -24.36 15.46
CA ARG A 182 -13.49 -24.79 14.22
C ARG A 182 -12.03 -25.19 14.40
N ALA A 183 -11.29 -24.42 15.21
CA ALA A 183 -9.87 -24.66 15.48
C ALA A 183 -9.51 -24.07 16.86
N PRO A 184 -9.62 -24.88 17.95
CA PRO A 184 -9.43 -24.42 19.34
C PRO A 184 -8.05 -23.81 19.61
N GLU A 185 -7.02 -24.33 18.93
CA GLU A 185 -5.62 -23.94 19.08
C GLU A 185 -5.28 -22.59 18.43
N ARG A 186 -6.11 -22.10 17.50
CA ARG A 186 -5.80 -20.88 16.73
C ARG A 186 -6.19 -19.62 17.50
N SER A 187 -5.32 -18.61 17.44
CA SER A 187 -5.67 -17.27 17.92
C SER A 187 -6.74 -16.63 17.02
N VAL A 188 -7.55 -15.73 17.60
CA VAL A 188 -8.57 -14.98 16.85
C VAL A 188 -7.92 -14.20 15.69
N ALA A 189 -6.83 -13.50 15.95
CA ALA A 189 -6.09 -12.74 14.94
C ALA A 189 -5.62 -13.59 13.75
N SER A 190 -5.27 -14.87 13.99
CA SER A 190 -4.78 -15.76 12.93
C SER A 190 -5.81 -16.00 11.82
N TRP A 191 -7.10 -15.85 12.11
CA TRP A 191 -8.16 -16.02 11.11
C TRP A 191 -8.14 -14.87 10.09
N ALA A 192 -7.91 -13.63 10.55
CA ALA A 192 -7.82 -12.49 9.65
C ALA A 192 -6.58 -12.60 8.72
N PHE A 193 -5.43 -12.97 9.25
CA PHE A 193 -4.24 -13.21 8.42
C PHE A 193 -4.43 -14.35 7.42
N ARG A 194 -5.07 -15.45 7.84
CA ARG A 194 -5.39 -16.57 6.95
C ARG A 194 -6.37 -16.18 5.86
N TYR A 195 -7.36 -15.35 6.20
CA TYR A 195 -8.28 -14.80 5.21
C TYR A 195 -7.52 -14.06 4.12
N CYS A 196 -6.69 -13.09 4.49
CA CYS A 196 -5.88 -12.34 3.52
C CYS A 196 -4.96 -13.27 2.70
N GLY A 197 -4.21 -14.14 3.36
CA GLY A 197 -3.27 -15.06 2.72
C GLY A 197 -3.91 -16.21 1.92
N SER A 198 -5.25 -16.38 1.96
CA SER A 198 -5.96 -17.33 1.12
C SER A 198 -6.26 -16.82 -0.29
N HIS A 199 -6.07 -15.52 -0.53
CA HIS A 199 -6.30 -14.89 -1.81
C HIS A 199 -5.06 -14.97 -2.70
N LYS A 200 -5.25 -15.37 -3.94
CA LYS A 200 -4.15 -15.48 -4.92
C LYS A 200 -3.54 -14.10 -5.22
N GLY A 201 -2.20 -14.03 -5.32
CA GLY A 201 -1.51 -12.78 -5.65
C GLY A 201 -1.44 -11.77 -4.50
N VAL A 202 -1.74 -12.20 -3.27
CA VAL A 202 -1.37 -11.47 -2.05
C VAL A 202 0.08 -11.82 -1.70
N LEU A 203 0.91 -10.76 -1.48
CA LEU A 203 2.34 -10.87 -1.14
C LEU A 203 2.57 -10.90 0.36
#